data_f291c12bdaefb0e6319b32e6d55c6ca0
#
_entry.id   f291c12bdaefb0e6319b32e6d55c6ca0
#
_cell.length_a   1.000
_cell.length_b   1.000
_cell.length_c   1.000
_cell.angle_alpha   90.00
_cell.angle_beta   90.00
_cell.angle_gamma   90.00
#
_symmetry.space_group_name_H-M   'P 1'
#
loop_
_entity.id
_entity.type
_entity.pdbx_description
1 polymer ?
#
loop_
_entity_poly.entity_id
_entity_poly.type
_entity_poly.pdbx_seq_one_letter_code
_entity_poly.pdbx_strand_id
1 'polypeptide(L)'
;METKSTQKHIRISPRKVKIVLDLIRGKDYKLAEAILKNTPKAACPYTLKLLNKVAADAEHNFQMSKDNLFVKECYVTPGMTLKRIMPRAKGSADRILKRTSHITICLAEKE
;
A
#
# COMPACT_ATOMS: atom_id res chain seq x y z
N MET A 1 -0.65 8.62 -19.90
CA MET A 1 0.65 8.49 -19.23
C MET A 1 0.45 7.99 -17.80
N GLU A 2 1.31 7.13 -17.34
CA GLU A 2 1.16 6.46 -16.06
C GLU A 2 2.44 6.50 -15.25
N THR A 3 2.31 6.52 -13.92
CA THR A 3 3.42 6.46 -12.99
C THR A 3 3.17 5.37 -11.98
N LYS A 4 4.13 4.52 -11.76
CA LYS A 4 3.99 3.35 -10.89
C LYS A 4 5.15 3.28 -9.91
N SER A 5 4.87 2.92 -8.67
CA SER A 5 5.91 2.71 -7.67
C SER A 5 5.50 1.61 -6.70
N THR A 6 6.49 0.97 -6.11
CA THR A 6 6.29 -0.13 -5.18
C THR A 6 7.03 0.15 -3.88
N GLN A 7 6.34 -0.02 -2.76
CA GLN A 7 6.95 0.00 -1.43
C GLN A 7 7.09 -1.44 -0.96
N LYS A 8 8.34 -1.86 -0.72
CA LYS A 8 8.64 -3.23 -0.34
C LYS A 8 8.78 -3.39 1.18
N HIS A 9 8.59 -4.62 1.64
CA HIS A 9 8.88 -5.04 3.01
C HIS A 9 8.09 -4.31 4.09
N ILE A 10 6.81 -4.10 3.85
CA ILE A 10 5.92 -3.54 4.86
C ILE A 10 5.50 -4.65 5.82
N ARG A 11 5.64 -4.42 7.13
CA ARG A 11 5.36 -5.40 8.18
C ARG A 11 3.86 -5.48 8.51
N ILE A 12 3.05 -5.69 7.47
CA ILE A 12 1.60 -5.89 7.60
C ILE A 12 1.22 -6.99 6.63
N SER A 13 0.30 -7.87 7.02
CA SER A 13 -0.08 -8.98 6.15
C SER A 13 -0.77 -8.45 4.88
N PRO A 14 -0.57 -9.12 3.73
CA PRO A 14 -1.21 -8.69 2.47
C PRO A 14 -2.73 -8.60 2.57
N ARG A 15 -3.34 -9.49 3.33
CA ARG A 15 -4.79 -9.51 3.51
C ARG A 15 -5.32 -8.22 4.13
N LYS A 16 -4.60 -7.69 5.13
CA LYS A 16 -4.97 -6.44 5.79
C LYS A 16 -4.73 -5.23 4.91
N VAL A 17 -3.66 -5.25 4.13
CA VAL A 17 -3.35 -4.17 3.19
C VAL A 17 -4.39 -4.12 2.07
N LYS A 18 -4.82 -5.27 1.58
CA LYS A 18 -5.80 -5.34 0.50
C LYS A 18 -7.09 -4.61 0.84
N ILE A 19 -7.54 -4.73 2.08
CA ILE A 19 -8.75 -4.05 2.54
C ILE A 19 -8.64 -2.54 2.34
N VAL A 20 -7.47 -1.97 2.66
CA VAL A 20 -7.22 -0.54 2.50
C VAL A 20 -7.13 -0.17 1.03
N LEU A 21 -6.45 -0.97 0.21
CA LEU A 21 -6.30 -0.69 -1.21
C LEU A 21 -7.64 -0.71 -1.94
N ASP A 22 -8.56 -1.56 -1.52
CA ASP A 22 -9.89 -1.63 -2.13
C ASP A 22 -10.68 -0.33 -1.93
N LEU A 23 -10.36 0.44 -0.88
CA LEU A 23 -11.02 1.71 -0.62
C LEU A 23 -10.62 2.81 -1.60
N ILE A 24 -9.40 2.74 -2.13
CA ILE A 24 -8.88 3.81 -2.98
C ILE A 24 -8.82 3.45 -4.47
N ARG A 25 -9.08 2.19 -4.82
CA ARG A 25 -8.99 1.76 -6.21
C ARG A 25 -10.01 2.49 -7.08
N GLY A 26 -9.53 3.10 -8.16
CA GLY A 26 -10.39 3.84 -9.08
C GLY A 26 -10.79 5.23 -8.64
N LYS A 27 -10.28 5.70 -7.50
CA LYS A 27 -10.61 7.01 -6.96
C LYS A 27 -9.60 8.07 -7.42
N ASP A 28 -10.03 9.33 -7.43
CA ASP A 28 -9.12 10.44 -7.72
C ASP A 28 -8.04 10.53 -6.64
N TYR A 29 -6.87 11.05 -7.01
CA TYR A 29 -5.76 11.17 -6.08
C TYR A 29 -6.14 11.91 -4.80
N LYS A 30 -6.81 13.06 -4.93
CA LYS A 30 -7.19 13.85 -3.77
C LYS A 30 -8.22 13.16 -2.90
N LEU A 31 -9.16 12.44 -3.52
CA LEU A 31 -10.16 11.67 -2.78
C LEU A 31 -9.51 10.48 -2.07
N ALA A 32 -8.60 9.78 -2.75
CA ALA A 32 -7.87 8.67 -2.16
C ALA A 32 -7.05 9.13 -0.95
N GLU A 33 -6.37 10.27 -1.07
CA GLU A 33 -5.60 10.84 0.04
C GLU A 33 -6.50 11.13 1.24
N ALA A 34 -7.67 11.75 1.02
CA ALA A 34 -8.62 12.05 2.08
C ALA A 34 -9.14 10.77 2.75
N ILE A 35 -9.46 9.75 1.96
CA ILE A 35 -9.91 8.47 2.49
C ILE A 35 -8.85 7.86 3.40
N LEU A 36 -7.59 7.84 2.97
CA LEU A 36 -6.51 7.25 3.74
C LEU A 36 -6.22 8.01 5.03
N LYS A 37 -6.32 9.34 5.00
CA LYS A 37 -6.13 10.17 6.19
C LYS A 37 -7.19 9.94 7.25
N ASN A 38 -8.40 9.60 6.84
CA ASN A 38 -9.54 9.47 7.75
C ASN A 38 -9.85 8.01 8.14
N THR A 39 -9.15 7.04 7.59
CA THR A 39 -9.38 5.63 7.88
C THR A 39 -8.40 5.14 8.95
N PRO A 40 -8.91 4.65 10.11
CA PRO A 40 -8.03 4.24 11.22
C PRO A 40 -7.52 2.80 11.06
N LYS A 41 -6.72 2.54 10.04
CA LYS A 41 -6.11 1.23 9.79
C LYS A 41 -4.59 1.36 9.80
N ALA A 42 -3.92 0.31 10.26
CA ALA A 42 -2.46 0.31 10.36
C ALA A 42 -1.78 0.43 8.99
N ALA A 43 -2.40 -0.06 7.94
CA ALA A 43 -1.85 0.02 6.59
C ALA A 43 -1.99 1.40 5.95
N CYS A 44 -2.89 2.25 6.45
CA CYS A 44 -3.16 3.54 5.82
C CYS A 44 -1.95 4.48 5.79
N PRO A 45 -1.15 4.65 6.86
CA PRO A 45 0.03 5.52 6.80
C PRO A 45 1.02 5.10 5.72
N TYR A 46 1.25 3.81 5.57
CA TYR A 46 2.18 3.29 4.55
C TYR A 46 1.63 3.51 3.14
N THR A 47 0.35 3.25 2.95
CA THR A 47 -0.31 3.43 1.66
C THR A 47 -0.35 4.91 1.27
N LEU A 48 -0.65 5.79 2.22
CA LEU A 48 -0.67 7.24 2.00
C LEU A 48 0.70 7.76 1.59
N LYS A 49 1.74 7.29 2.27
CA LYS A 49 3.11 7.69 1.97
C LYS A 49 3.50 7.27 0.55
N LEU A 50 3.14 6.05 0.14
CA LEU A 50 3.40 5.58 -1.20
C LEU A 50 2.59 6.35 -2.24
N LEU A 51 1.33 6.63 -1.96
CA LEU A 51 0.47 7.41 -2.85
C LEU A 51 1.06 8.80 -3.12
N ASN A 52 1.53 9.47 -2.07
CA ASN A 52 2.14 10.79 -2.19
C ASN A 52 3.47 10.71 -2.96
N LYS A 53 4.24 9.65 -2.79
CA LYS A 53 5.47 9.43 -3.53
C LYS A 53 5.19 9.27 -5.02
N VAL A 54 4.20 8.46 -5.40
CA VAL A 54 3.86 8.26 -6.81
C VAL A 54 3.35 9.55 -7.42
N ALA A 55 2.56 10.33 -6.69
CA ALA A 55 2.06 11.62 -7.16
C ALA A 55 3.21 12.62 -7.37
N ALA A 56 4.18 12.63 -6.47
CA ALA A 56 5.36 13.49 -6.61
C ALA A 56 6.20 13.07 -7.82
N ASP A 57 6.36 11.76 -8.04
CA ASP A 57 7.07 11.26 -9.20
C ASP A 57 6.36 11.65 -10.51
N ALA A 58 5.03 11.59 -10.52
CA ALA A 58 4.25 12.00 -11.69
C ALA A 58 4.46 13.47 -12.02
N GLU A 59 4.45 14.31 -11.00
CA GLU A 59 4.63 15.76 -11.19
C GLU A 59 6.05 16.10 -11.65
N HIS A 60 7.07 15.53 -11.00
CA HIS A 60 8.47 15.87 -11.29
C HIS A 60 9.00 15.21 -12.56
N ASN A 61 8.72 13.92 -12.76
CA ASN A 61 9.34 13.17 -13.85
C ASN A 61 8.56 13.25 -15.15
N PHE A 62 7.25 13.39 -15.06
CA PHE A 62 6.36 13.35 -16.23
C PHE A 62 5.52 14.62 -16.39
N GLN A 63 5.69 15.57 -15.48
CA GLN A 63 5.00 16.87 -15.51
C GLN A 63 3.47 16.75 -15.57
N MET A 64 2.95 15.74 -14.91
CA MET A 64 1.51 15.55 -14.78
C MET A 64 0.93 16.46 -13.70
N SER A 65 -0.30 16.91 -13.90
CA SER A 65 -0.99 17.70 -12.89
C SER A 65 -1.59 16.77 -11.83
N LYS A 66 -1.34 17.08 -10.55
CA LYS A 66 -1.94 16.30 -9.46
C LYS A 66 -3.47 16.34 -9.47
N ASP A 67 -4.04 17.41 -9.99
CA ASP A 67 -5.49 17.55 -10.05
C ASP A 67 -6.15 16.57 -11.01
N ASN A 68 -5.40 16.06 -11.98
CA ASN A 68 -5.90 15.14 -12.99
C ASN A 68 -5.51 13.68 -12.73
N LEU A 69 -4.85 13.40 -11.62
CA LEU A 69 -4.42 12.03 -11.32
C LEU A 69 -5.54 11.22 -10.66
N PHE A 70 -5.58 9.93 -11.01
CA PHE A 70 -6.47 8.98 -10.34
C PHE A 70 -5.72 7.66 -10.14
N VAL A 71 -6.19 6.88 -9.18
CA VAL A 71 -5.61 5.56 -8.90
C VAL A 71 -6.10 4.58 -9.95
N LYS A 72 -5.27 4.33 -10.95
CA LYS A 72 -5.62 3.39 -12.03
C LYS A 72 -5.55 1.95 -11.54
N GLU A 73 -4.46 1.61 -10.87
CA GLU A 73 -4.24 0.28 -10.32
C GLU A 73 -3.59 0.40 -8.96
N CYS A 74 -3.96 -0.48 -8.05
CA CYS A 74 -3.25 -0.68 -6.81
C CYS A 74 -3.42 -2.14 -6.40
N TYR A 75 -2.33 -2.74 -5.95
CA TYR A 75 -2.37 -4.13 -5.51
C TYR A 75 -1.29 -4.38 -4.48
N VAL A 76 -1.45 -5.47 -3.77
CA VAL A 76 -0.48 -5.93 -2.78
C VAL A 76 -0.04 -7.34 -3.16
N THR A 77 1.26 -7.59 -3.01
CA THR A 77 1.82 -8.92 -3.20
C THR A 77 2.48 -9.37 -1.90
N PRO A 78 2.49 -10.69 -1.62
CA PRO A 78 3.16 -11.19 -0.42
C PRO A 78 4.66 -10.96 -0.49
N GLY A 79 5.23 -10.49 0.61
CA GLY A 79 6.68 -10.41 0.77
C GLY A 79 7.20 -11.61 1.52
N MET A 80 8.43 -11.50 2.00
CA MET A 80 9.04 -12.56 2.80
C MET A 80 8.29 -12.74 4.12
N THR A 81 8.02 -13.99 4.50
CA THR A 81 7.41 -14.29 5.78
C THR A 81 8.51 -14.62 6.77
N LEU A 82 8.55 -13.88 7.88
CA LEU A 82 9.48 -14.14 8.97
C LEU A 82 8.85 -15.17 9.91
N LYS A 83 9.54 -16.29 10.12
CA LYS A 83 9.04 -17.34 11.00
C LYS A 83 9.67 -17.18 12.38
N ARG A 84 8.84 -17.16 13.41
CA ARG A 84 9.28 -17.07 14.80
C ARG A 84 8.63 -18.18 15.58
N ILE A 85 9.18 -18.47 16.75
CA ILE A 85 8.69 -19.55 17.61
C ILE A 85 8.22 -18.94 18.93
N MET A 86 7.01 -19.35 19.36
CA MET A 86 6.49 -18.99 20.66
C MET A 86 6.54 -20.24 21.56
N PRO A 87 7.27 -20.22 22.67
CA PRO A 87 7.25 -21.35 23.61
C PRO A 87 5.85 -21.61 24.16
N ARG A 88 5.46 -22.87 24.22
CA ARG A 88 4.20 -23.31 24.79
C ARG A 88 4.44 -24.19 25.99
N ALA A 89 3.36 -24.53 26.70
CA ALA A 89 3.42 -25.43 27.85
C ALA A 89 4.01 -26.79 27.49
N LYS A 90 4.67 -27.44 28.44
CA LYS A 90 5.24 -28.78 28.29
C LYS A 90 6.35 -28.87 27.22
N GLY A 91 7.08 -27.78 27.02
CA GLY A 91 8.21 -27.80 26.08
C GLY A 91 7.84 -27.77 24.62
N SER A 92 6.55 -27.68 24.27
CA SER A 92 6.14 -27.54 22.88
C SER A 92 6.34 -26.10 22.41
N ALA A 93 6.41 -25.90 21.10
CA ALA A 93 6.58 -24.58 20.51
C ALA A 93 5.62 -24.41 19.33
N ASP A 94 4.99 -23.23 19.27
CA ASP A 94 4.14 -22.86 18.15
C ASP A 94 4.89 -21.89 17.24
N ARG A 95 4.66 -22.05 15.95
CA ARG A 95 5.26 -21.19 14.95
C ARG A 95 4.41 -19.93 14.75
N ILE A 96 5.06 -18.77 14.80
CA ILE A 96 4.42 -17.49 14.52
C ILE A 96 4.91 -17.00 13.17
N LEU A 97 3.97 -16.67 12.27
CA LEU A 97 4.28 -16.16 10.95
C LEU A 97 4.16 -14.63 10.95
N LYS A 98 5.29 -13.95 10.78
CA LYS A 98 5.32 -12.49 10.62
C LYS A 98 5.35 -12.18 9.13
N ARG A 99 4.17 -11.89 8.58
CA ARG A 99 4.03 -11.67 7.14
C ARG A 99 4.43 -10.24 6.78
N THR A 100 4.97 -10.09 5.58
CA THR A 100 5.28 -8.77 5.01
C THR A 100 4.57 -8.63 3.67
N SER A 101 4.50 -7.39 3.20
CA SER A 101 3.78 -7.06 1.96
C SER A 101 4.58 -6.11 1.10
N HIS A 102 4.34 -6.19 -0.20
CA HIS A 102 4.80 -5.20 -1.17
C HIS A 102 3.56 -4.52 -1.75
N ILE A 103 3.49 -3.19 -1.62
CA ILE A 103 2.35 -2.41 -2.13
C ILE A 103 2.78 -1.71 -3.41
N THR A 104 1.97 -1.82 -4.45
CA THR A 104 2.19 -1.12 -5.72
C THR A 104 1.00 -0.23 -6.02
N ILE A 105 1.26 1.02 -6.37
CA ILE A 105 0.24 1.97 -6.79
C ILE A 105 0.63 2.55 -8.14
N CYS A 106 -0.32 2.56 -9.07
CA CYS A 106 -0.16 3.18 -10.38
C CYS A 106 -1.16 4.33 -10.50
N LEU A 107 -0.65 5.53 -10.73
CA LEU A 107 -1.47 6.71 -11.00
C LEU A 107 -1.42 7.05 -12.49
N ALA A 108 -2.53 7.51 -13.02
CA ALA A 108 -2.64 7.92 -14.41
C ALA A 108 -3.39 9.25 -14.49
N GLU A 109 -3.18 9.99 -15.57
CA GLU A 109 -3.95 11.21 -15.83
C GLU A 109 -5.31 10.85 -16.41
N LYS A 110 -6.32 11.62 -16.03
CA LYS A 110 -7.65 11.53 -16.64
C LYS A 110 -7.59 12.12 -18.04
N GLU A 111 -8.27 11.51 -18.93
CA GLU A 111 -8.44 12.03 -20.29
C GLU A 111 -9.57 13.04 -20.35
#